data_faa0325037d881c56cf2532b7a157ba8
#
_entry.id   faa0325037d881c56cf2532b7a157ba8
#
_cell.length_a   1.000
_cell.length_b   1.000
_cell.length_c   1.000
_cell.angle_alpha   90.00
_cell.angle_beta   90.00
_cell.angle_gamma   90.00
#
_symmetry.space_group_name_H-M   'P 1'
#
loop_
_entity.id
_entity.type
_entity.pdbx_description
1 polymer ?
#
loop_
_entity_poly.entity_id
_entity_poly.type
_entity_poly.pdbx_seq_one_letter_code
_entity_poly.pdbx_strand_id
1 'polypeptide(L)'
;MNLIQRLDKGPVLCAEGYLFEMEKRGYLQAGAFVPEVVLEHPEVVTQLHREFIRAGSDVVQAFTYYGHREKLRLIGKEELLEPLQLNALKIAKDAANEFPDLDLMIAGDVANTNIYDPNNKSSLVEVEKMY
;
A
#
# COMPACT_ATOMS: atom_id res chain seq x y z
N MET A 1 13.58 -11.17 11.29
CA MET A 1 13.75 -10.15 12.37
C MET A 1 12.62 -9.14 12.32
N ASN A 2 12.22 -8.56 13.46
CA ASN A 2 11.27 -7.45 13.44
C ASN A 2 11.94 -6.12 13.03
N LEU A 3 11.16 -5.10 12.75
CA LEU A 3 11.65 -3.79 12.26
C LEU A 3 12.67 -3.15 13.23
N ILE A 4 12.41 -3.19 14.53
CA ILE A 4 13.32 -2.58 15.53
C ILE A 4 14.68 -3.26 15.50
N GLN A 5 14.71 -4.60 15.50
CA GLN A 5 15.94 -5.37 15.42
C GLN A 5 16.73 -5.13 14.12
N ARG A 6 16.03 -4.80 13.03
CA ARG A 6 16.66 -4.43 11.76
C ARG A 6 17.28 -3.04 11.84
N LEU A 7 16.55 -2.07 12.39
CA LEU A 7 17.02 -0.70 12.57
C LEU A 7 18.24 -0.60 13.50
N ASP A 8 18.32 -1.48 14.51
CA ASP A 8 19.51 -1.58 15.39
C ASP A 8 20.77 -2.02 14.63
N LYS A 9 20.64 -2.67 13.48
CA LYS A 9 21.75 -3.13 12.65
C LYS A 9 22.14 -2.19 11.53
N GLY A 10 21.26 -1.24 11.18
CA GLY A 10 21.52 -0.30 10.09
C GLY A 10 20.25 0.25 9.45
N PRO A 11 20.37 1.00 8.36
CA PRO A 11 19.23 1.52 7.64
C PRO A 11 18.36 0.41 7.08
N VAL A 12 17.04 0.67 7.02
CA VAL A 12 16.04 -0.21 6.40
C VAL A 12 15.47 0.52 5.20
N LEU A 13 15.58 -0.08 4.03
CA LEU A 13 15.11 0.50 2.78
C LEU A 13 13.67 0.07 2.50
N CYS A 14 12.76 1.04 2.44
CA CYS A 14 11.37 0.80 2.06
C CYS A 14 11.18 1.02 0.57
N ALA A 15 10.48 0.11 -0.08
CA ALA A 15 10.01 0.31 -1.43
C ALA A 15 8.94 1.41 -1.45
N GLU A 16 9.12 2.41 -2.30
CA GLU A 16 8.18 3.51 -2.48
C GLU A 16 8.10 3.94 -3.96
N GLY A 17 7.15 4.84 -4.26
CA GLY A 17 6.99 5.34 -5.63
C GLY A 17 6.15 4.43 -6.52
N TYR A 18 5.39 3.49 -5.97
CA TYR A 18 4.50 2.59 -6.71
C TYR A 18 3.54 3.34 -7.63
N LEU A 19 2.90 4.39 -7.12
CA LEU A 19 1.98 5.22 -7.89
C LEU A 19 2.67 5.79 -9.15
N PHE A 20 3.81 6.41 -8.98
CA PHE A 20 4.53 7.07 -10.08
C PHE A 20 5.02 6.08 -11.12
N GLU A 21 5.50 4.91 -10.71
CA GLU A 21 5.94 3.88 -11.64
C GLU A 21 4.77 3.29 -12.43
N MET A 22 3.64 3.04 -11.80
CA MET A 22 2.45 2.53 -12.49
C MET A 22 1.83 3.58 -13.40
N GLU A 23 1.80 4.85 -13.01
CA GLU A 23 1.35 5.96 -13.87
C GLU A 23 2.27 6.12 -15.07
N LYS A 24 3.59 6.13 -14.87
CA LYS A 24 4.59 6.21 -15.93
C LYS A 24 4.46 5.07 -16.95
N ARG A 25 4.08 3.89 -16.49
CA ARG A 25 3.87 2.70 -17.33
C ARG A 25 2.49 2.68 -18.00
N GLY A 26 1.61 3.63 -17.68
CA GLY A 26 0.29 3.78 -18.30
C GLY A 26 -0.82 2.90 -17.69
N TYR A 27 -0.64 2.33 -16.50
CA TYR A 27 -1.62 1.45 -15.86
C TYR A 27 -2.61 2.17 -14.94
N LEU A 28 -2.34 3.42 -14.58
CA LEU A 28 -3.25 4.25 -13.82
C LEU A 28 -3.00 5.73 -14.09
N GLN A 29 -3.96 6.54 -13.68
CA GLN A 29 -3.81 7.99 -13.56
C GLN A 29 -3.89 8.38 -12.09
N ALA A 30 -3.04 9.30 -11.64
CA ALA A 30 -3.10 9.81 -10.28
C ALA A 30 -4.49 10.41 -9.98
N GLY A 31 -5.11 9.98 -8.89
CA GLY A 31 -6.47 10.42 -8.53
C GLY A 31 -7.17 9.44 -7.60
N ALA A 32 -8.50 9.53 -7.57
CA ALA A 32 -9.33 8.73 -6.67
C ALA A 32 -9.39 7.22 -7.03
N PHE A 33 -9.07 6.87 -8.26
CA PHE A 33 -9.14 5.48 -8.78
C PHE A 33 -7.85 4.68 -8.63
N VAL A 34 -6.84 5.25 -7.98
CA VAL A 34 -5.50 4.66 -7.84
C VAL A 34 -5.49 3.23 -7.27
N PRO A 35 -6.25 2.91 -6.19
CA PRO A 35 -6.16 1.59 -5.59
C PRO A 35 -6.73 0.45 -6.45
N GLU A 36 -7.57 0.72 -7.44
CA GLU A 36 -8.20 -0.32 -8.29
C GLU A 36 -7.19 -1.13 -9.10
N VAL A 37 -5.99 -0.60 -9.33
CA VAL A 37 -4.93 -1.29 -10.06
C VAL A 37 -4.58 -2.66 -9.45
N VAL A 38 -4.73 -2.85 -8.15
CA VAL A 38 -4.50 -4.16 -7.49
C VAL A 38 -5.54 -5.22 -7.88
N LEU A 39 -6.68 -4.80 -8.39
CA LEU A 39 -7.74 -5.67 -8.91
C LEU A 39 -7.67 -5.80 -10.44
N GLU A 40 -7.40 -4.70 -11.12
CA GLU A 40 -7.40 -4.62 -12.59
C GLU A 40 -6.09 -5.15 -13.21
N HIS A 41 -4.96 -4.86 -12.56
CA HIS A 41 -3.61 -5.21 -13.03
C HIS A 41 -2.73 -5.77 -11.92
N PRO A 42 -3.15 -6.86 -11.23
CA PRO A 42 -2.38 -7.44 -10.13
C PRO A 42 -0.99 -7.92 -10.57
N GLU A 43 -0.83 -8.33 -11.82
CA GLU A 43 0.45 -8.76 -12.40
C GLU A 43 1.47 -7.62 -12.44
N VAL A 44 1.02 -6.39 -12.70
CA VAL A 44 1.89 -5.20 -12.74
C VAL A 44 2.38 -4.86 -11.34
N VAL A 45 1.49 -4.90 -10.36
CA VAL A 45 1.84 -4.65 -8.96
C VAL A 45 2.82 -5.71 -8.45
N THR A 46 2.58 -6.98 -8.77
CA THR A 46 3.49 -8.09 -8.44
C THR A 46 4.88 -7.86 -9.06
N GLN A 47 4.93 -7.50 -10.34
CA GLN A 47 6.20 -7.25 -11.03
C GLN A 47 6.96 -6.08 -10.40
N LEU A 48 6.26 -5.03 -10.01
CA LEU A 48 6.88 -3.87 -9.36
C LEU A 48 7.44 -4.22 -7.98
N HIS A 49 6.75 -5.04 -7.19
CA HIS A 49 7.31 -5.59 -5.95
C HIS A 49 8.62 -6.35 -6.21
N ARG A 50 8.65 -7.24 -7.21
CA ARG A 50 9.86 -7.98 -7.57
C ARG A 50 11.02 -7.06 -7.95
N GLU A 51 10.74 -6.00 -8.69
CA GLU A 51 11.75 -5.02 -9.10
C GLU A 51 12.33 -4.28 -7.89
N PHE A 52 11.49 -3.82 -6.96
CA PHE A 52 11.95 -3.18 -5.73
C PHE A 52 12.76 -4.12 -4.84
N ILE A 53 12.33 -5.37 -4.69
CA ILE A 53 13.07 -6.38 -3.92
C ILE A 53 14.46 -6.61 -4.54
N ARG A 54 14.53 -6.78 -5.86
CA ARG A 54 15.80 -6.97 -6.58
C ARG A 54 16.71 -5.73 -6.53
N ALA A 55 16.12 -4.56 -6.41
CA ALA A 55 16.85 -3.31 -6.22
C ALA A 55 17.42 -3.13 -4.80
N GLY A 56 17.04 -4.01 -3.85
CA GLY A 56 17.57 -4.04 -2.49
C GLY A 56 16.65 -3.47 -1.43
N SER A 57 15.35 -3.35 -1.70
CA SER A 57 14.38 -2.96 -0.67
C SER A 57 14.24 -4.06 0.38
N ASP A 58 14.26 -3.67 1.66
CA ASP A 58 14.02 -4.54 2.81
C ASP A 58 12.52 -4.67 3.14
N VAL A 59 11.76 -3.66 2.77
CA VAL A 59 10.31 -3.58 3.02
C VAL A 59 9.59 -3.35 1.71
N VAL A 60 8.59 -4.18 1.41
CA VAL A 60 7.63 -3.94 0.33
C VAL A 60 6.33 -3.41 0.93
N GLN A 61 5.72 -2.45 0.27
CA GLN A 61 4.48 -1.82 0.73
C GLN A 61 3.29 -2.38 -0.04
N ALA A 62 2.30 -2.91 0.67
CA ALA A 62 1.03 -3.27 0.04
C ALA A 62 0.41 -2.01 -0.57
N PHE A 63 0.07 -2.07 -1.85
CA PHE A 63 -0.42 -0.88 -2.57
C PHE A 63 -1.89 -0.63 -2.27
N THR A 64 -2.15 0.10 -1.20
CA THR A 64 -3.48 0.49 -0.73
C THR A 64 -3.66 2.02 -0.68
N TYR A 65 -2.83 2.76 -1.41
CA TYR A 65 -2.89 4.23 -1.46
C TYR A 65 -4.30 4.70 -1.84
N TYR A 66 -4.91 5.51 -0.97
CA TYR A 66 -6.31 5.92 -1.07
C TYR A 66 -7.35 4.78 -1.04
N GLY A 67 -6.97 3.57 -0.74
CA GLY A 67 -7.85 2.42 -0.58
C GLY A 67 -8.58 2.40 0.78
N HIS A 68 -9.14 3.54 1.22
CA HIS A 68 -9.91 3.64 2.45
C HIS A 68 -11.35 4.11 2.19
N ARG A 69 -12.24 3.90 3.17
CA ARG A 69 -13.67 4.12 3.01
C ARG A 69 -14.03 5.48 2.44
N GLU A 70 -13.46 6.57 2.97
CA GLU A 70 -13.83 7.93 2.54
C GLU A 70 -13.46 8.22 1.08
N LYS A 71 -12.30 7.77 0.62
CA LYS A 71 -11.92 7.93 -0.80
C LYS A 71 -12.81 7.10 -1.72
N LEU A 72 -13.09 5.85 -1.35
CA LEU A 72 -13.98 4.99 -2.13
C LEU A 72 -15.42 5.52 -2.14
N ARG A 73 -15.90 6.08 -1.03
CA ARG A 73 -17.21 6.73 -0.94
C ARG A 73 -17.35 7.88 -1.95
N LEU A 74 -16.33 8.71 -2.11
CA LEU A 74 -16.35 9.83 -3.05
C LEU A 74 -16.57 9.41 -4.50
N ILE A 75 -16.21 8.18 -4.84
CA ILE A 75 -16.38 7.62 -6.19
C ILE A 75 -17.46 6.53 -6.25
N GLY A 76 -18.22 6.32 -5.16
CA GLY A 76 -19.30 5.34 -5.10
C GLY A 76 -18.86 3.88 -5.19
N LYS A 77 -17.67 3.55 -4.64
CA LYS A 77 -17.07 2.21 -4.72
C LYS A 77 -16.65 1.65 -3.36
N GLU A 78 -17.42 1.93 -2.32
CA GLU A 78 -17.15 1.46 -0.95
C GLU A 78 -17.13 -0.07 -0.86
N GLU A 79 -17.86 -0.76 -1.72
CA GLU A 79 -17.89 -2.23 -1.81
C GLU A 79 -16.54 -2.83 -2.20
N LEU A 80 -15.64 -2.04 -2.77
CA LEU A 80 -14.30 -2.49 -3.13
C LEU A 80 -13.30 -2.43 -1.97
N LEU A 81 -13.66 -1.86 -0.81
CA LEU A 81 -12.75 -1.67 0.30
C LEU A 81 -12.06 -2.98 0.71
N GLU A 82 -12.84 -4.00 1.04
CA GLU A 82 -12.31 -5.29 1.49
C GLU A 82 -11.51 -6.01 0.40
N PRO A 83 -12.03 -6.21 -0.83
CA PRO A 83 -11.26 -6.88 -1.88
C PRO A 83 -9.97 -6.14 -2.25
N LEU A 84 -9.94 -4.81 -2.26
CA LEU A 84 -8.72 -4.03 -2.49
C LEU A 84 -7.67 -4.31 -1.43
N GLN A 85 -8.02 -4.22 -0.16
CA GLN A 85 -7.11 -4.43 0.96
C GLN A 85 -6.56 -5.85 0.97
N LEU A 86 -7.42 -6.85 0.87
CA LEU A 86 -7.02 -8.26 0.88
C LEU A 86 -6.12 -8.59 -0.32
N ASN A 87 -6.45 -8.10 -1.51
CA ASN A 87 -5.66 -8.38 -2.69
C ASN A 87 -4.29 -7.69 -2.67
N ALA A 88 -4.23 -6.43 -2.23
CA ALA A 88 -2.96 -5.71 -2.10
C ALA A 88 -2.00 -6.41 -1.12
N LEU A 89 -2.49 -6.82 0.05
CA LEU A 89 -1.72 -7.56 1.05
C LEU A 89 -1.27 -8.93 0.52
N LYS A 90 -2.16 -9.63 -0.17
CA LYS A 90 -1.86 -10.93 -0.79
C LYS A 90 -0.75 -10.79 -1.83
N ILE A 91 -0.85 -9.83 -2.75
CA ILE A 91 0.15 -9.59 -3.80
C ILE A 91 1.52 -9.29 -3.17
N ALA A 92 1.59 -8.42 -2.16
CA ALA A 92 2.84 -8.09 -1.48
C ALA A 92 3.45 -9.32 -0.80
N LYS A 93 2.63 -10.10 -0.12
CA LYS A 93 3.06 -11.34 0.55
C LYS A 93 3.55 -12.39 -0.43
N ASP A 94 2.82 -12.61 -1.50
CA ASP A 94 3.19 -13.61 -2.51
C ASP A 94 4.51 -13.22 -3.19
N ALA A 95 4.68 -11.95 -3.55
CA ALA A 95 5.93 -11.45 -4.12
C ALA A 95 7.11 -11.58 -3.16
N ALA A 96 6.93 -11.28 -1.86
CA ALA A 96 7.98 -11.45 -0.86
C ALA A 96 8.38 -12.93 -0.68
N ASN A 97 7.42 -13.84 -0.71
CA ASN A 97 7.65 -15.29 -0.58
C ASN A 97 8.46 -15.88 -1.75
N GLU A 98 8.57 -15.20 -2.89
CA GLU A 98 9.44 -15.62 -3.99
C GLU A 98 10.94 -15.46 -3.67
N PHE A 99 11.28 -14.77 -2.59
CA PHE A 99 12.64 -14.47 -2.16
C PHE A 99 12.91 -14.99 -0.73
N PRO A 100 12.84 -16.32 -0.52
CA PRO A 100 12.89 -16.90 0.82
C PRO A 100 14.22 -16.67 1.57
N ASP A 101 15.28 -16.38 0.84
CA ASP A 101 16.60 -16.10 1.41
C ASP A 101 16.74 -14.66 1.94
N LEU A 102 15.75 -13.80 1.65
CA LEU A 102 15.68 -12.43 2.12
C LEU A 102 14.70 -12.33 3.29
N ASP A 103 15.11 -11.63 4.35
CA ASP A 103 14.26 -11.35 5.51
C ASP A 103 13.40 -10.10 5.24
N LEU A 104 12.50 -10.22 4.27
CA LEU A 104 11.64 -9.13 3.82
C LEU A 104 10.51 -8.84 4.81
N MET A 105 10.17 -7.57 4.93
CA MET A 105 9.02 -7.10 5.70
C MET A 105 7.94 -6.56 4.76
N ILE A 106 6.70 -6.62 5.21
CA ILE A 106 5.55 -6.07 4.49
C ILE A 106 4.95 -4.95 5.33
N ALA A 107 4.82 -3.77 4.72
CA ALA A 107 4.15 -2.63 5.32
C ALA A 107 2.74 -2.48 4.75
N GLY A 108 1.79 -2.10 5.60
CA GLY A 108 0.52 -1.50 5.18
C GLY A 108 0.70 -0.01 4.93
N ASP A 109 -0.24 0.57 4.22
CA ASP A 109 -0.26 2.01 3.94
C ASP A 109 -1.43 2.69 4.67
N VAL A 110 -1.13 3.76 5.37
CA VAL A 110 -2.12 4.61 6.05
C VAL A 110 -2.08 6.00 5.39
N ALA A 111 -2.98 6.20 4.44
CA ALA A 111 -3.08 7.46 3.71
C ALA A 111 -3.86 8.52 4.51
N ASN A 112 -3.74 9.78 4.09
CA ASN A 112 -4.52 10.87 4.65
C ASN A 112 -6.02 10.69 4.37
N THR A 113 -6.84 10.90 5.40
CA THR A 113 -8.28 10.58 5.37
C THR A 113 -9.17 11.65 4.75
N ASN A 114 -8.71 12.91 4.72
CA ASN A 114 -9.46 14.12 4.36
C ASN A 114 -10.64 14.47 5.28
N ILE A 115 -10.87 13.72 6.35
CA ILE A 115 -11.92 13.97 7.34
C ILE A 115 -11.37 14.39 8.70
N TYR A 116 -10.07 14.28 8.91
CA TYR A 116 -9.44 14.71 10.15
C TYR A 116 -9.45 16.24 10.27
N ASP A 117 -9.98 16.73 11.39
CA ASP A 117 -9.97 18.14 11.77
C ASP A 117 -9.38 18.25 13.20
N PRO A 118 -8.21 18.89 13.37
CA PRO A 118 -7.57 19.04 14.68
C PRO A 118 -8.41 19.82 15.70
N ASN A 119 -9.36 20.62 15.23
CA ASN A 119 -10.27 21.40 16.09
C ASN A 119 -11.55 20.64 16.47
N ASN A 120 -11.75 19.46 15.91
CA ASN A 120 -12.93 18.63 16.16
C ASN A 120 -12.55 17.22 16.62
N LYS A 121 -12.65 16.97 17.94
CA LYS A 121 -12.29 15.67 18.53
C LYS A 121 -13.09 14.49 17.98
N SER A 122 -14.32 14.72 17.51
CA SER A 122 -15.11 13.63 16.90
C SER A 122 -14.53 13.14 15.58
N SER A 123 -13.80 13.98 14.86
CA SER A 123 -13.13 13.58 13.62
C SER A 123 -12.05 12.52 13.86
N LEU A 124 -11.35 12.58 15.01
CA LEU A 124 -10.35 11.56 15.37
C LEU A 124 -11.01 10.20 15.58
N VAL A 125 -12.17 10.15 16.23
CA VAL A 125 -12.93 8.91 16.44
C VAL A 125 -13.37 8.30 15.10
N GLU A 126 -13.77 9.14 14.15
CA GLU A 126 -14.12 8.63 12.81
C GLU A 126 -12.89 8.11 12.05
N VAL A 127 -11.75 8.79 12.17
CA VAL A 127 -10.48 8.32 11.57
C VAL A 127 -10.05 6.98 12.19
N GLU A 128 -10.11 6.83 13.51
CA GLU A 128 -9.79 5.58 14.20
C GLU A 128 -10.65 4.40 13.73
N LYS A 129 -11.92 4.64 13.38
CA LYS A 129 -12.81 3.60 12.84
C LYS A 129 -12.50 3.19 11.40
N MET A 130 -11.72 3.98 10.68
CA MET A 130 -11.37 3.70 9.28
C MET A 130 -10.21 2.69 9.17
N TYR A 131 -9.38 2.59 10.20
CA TYR A 131 -8.19 1.75 10.28
C TYR A 131 -8.24 0.77 11.44
#